data_d680dc66a20f68d0cdf01efda62d1948
#
_entry.id   d680dc66a20f68d0cdf01efda62d1948
#
_cell.length_a   1.000
_cell.length_b   1.000
_cell.length_c   1.000
_cell.angle_alpha   90.00
_cell.angle_beta   90.00
_cell.angle_gamma   90.00
#
_symmetry.space_group_name_H-M   'P 1'
#
loop_
_entity.id
_entity.type
_entity.pdbx_description
1 polymer ?
#
loop_
_entity_poly.entity_id
_entity_poly.type
_entity_poly.pdbx_seq_one_letter_code
_entity_poly.pdbx_strand_id
1 'polypeptide(L)'
;NSVDFSGCTYYASAEFSGSTYERSAYFCDSTYYDWVFFNNSTYCGEAQWSGSTYHDSARFNWSVYYGEVSCHDSVYGGSVFFDQSLYYDEVLFYSSTYRGEAGFDGSLYRGSVFVNDSVFEDEVSLYGSIFCDALNFGTDFFGEPYPSRFAQSAPCFVAEKNARATLFGSSSNNFVVEDCGYPVSLGANGLPLGCGFLSTEQADYLAAKFREVYEARTSLRDSQVPQKRQDLREKLESLSQNIRAWRKEATALPGGN
;
A
#
# COMPACT_ATOMS: atom_id res chain seq x y z
N ASN A 1 3.76 -4.31 -24.43
CA ASN A 1 5.13 -4.22 -23.91
C ASN A 1 5.09 -3.57 -22.53
N SER A 2 6.00 -3.98 -21.63
CA SER A 2 6.25 -3.25 -20.37
C SER A 2 6.82 -1.88 -20.68
N VAL A 3 6.71 -0.96 -19.73
CA VAL A 3 7.38 0.34 -19.78
C VAL A 3 8.55 0.33 -18.80
N ASP A 4 9.63 0.98 -19.17
CA ASP A 4 10.83 1.05 -18.34
C ASP A 4 11.36 2.50 -18.32
N PHE A 5 11.34 3.09 -17.14
CA PHE A 5 11.85 4.42 -16.81
C PHE A 5 12.98 4.33 -15.75
N SER A 6 13.56 3.15 -15.59
CA SER A 6 14.59 2.91 -14.58
C SER A 6 15.90 3.63 -14.90
N GLY A 7 16.71 3.88 -13.87
CA GLY A 7 18.02 4.53 -13.99
C GLY A 7 17.96 5.99 -14.43
N CYS A 8 16.83 6.64 -14.27
CA CYS A 8 16.63 8.02 -14.71
C CYS A 8 16.93 9.04 -13.59
N THR A 9 17.33 10.24 -13.98
CA THR A 9 17.52 11.36 -13.05
C THR A 9 16.61 12.52 -13.46
N TYR A 10 15.73 12.93 -12.52
CA TYR A 10 14.77 14.01 -12.70
C TYR A 10 15.15 15.19 -11.80
N TYR A 11 15.57 16.30 -12.40
CA TYR A 11 16.01 17.51 -11.66
C TYR A 11 14.87 18.48 -11.33
N ALA A 12 13.73 18.34 -12.00
CA ALA A 12 12.51 19.10 -11.73
C ALA A 12 11.37 18.11 -11.43
N SER A 13 10.22 18.65 -11.02
CA SER A 13 9.06 17.83 -10.73
C SER A 13 8.69 16.89 -11.88
N ALA A 14 8.37 15.64 -11.57
CA ALA A 14 8.02 14.61 -12.54
C ALA A 14 6.58 14.13 -12.33
N GLU A 15 5.79 14.08 -13.42
CA GLU A 15 4.37 13.75 -13.39
C GLU A 15 4.08 12.48 -14.18
N PHE A 16 3.70 11.40 -13.45
CA PHE A 16 3.32 10.10 -14.00
C PHE A 16 1.87 9.72 -13.64
N SER A 17 1.13 10.65 -13.04
CA SER A 17 -0.22 10.42 -12.52
C SER A 17 -1.26 10.18 -13.60
N GLY A 18 -2.39 9.59 -13.22
CA GLY A 18 -3.54 9.38 -14.09
C GLY A 18 -3.28 8.38 -15.23
N SER A 19 -2.26 7.57 -15.10
CA SER A 19 -1.79 6.65 -16.14
C SER A 19 -2.34 5.24 -15.96
N THR A 20 -2.48 4.52 -17.08
CA THR A 20 -2.80 3.08 -17.06
C THR A 20 -1.65 2.30 -17.69
N TYR A 21 -1.01 1.46 -16.90
CA TYR A 21 0.06 0.57 -17.32
C TYR A 21 -0.52 -0.84 -17.48
N GLU A 22 -0.75 -1.27 -18.72
CA GLU A 22 -1.38 -2.58 -19.00
C GLU A 22 -0.49 -3.78 -18.71
N ARG A 23 0.82 -3.56 -18.52
CA ARG A 23 1.83 -4.56 -18.17
C ARG A 23 2.70 -3.99 -17.07
N SER A 24 3.82 -4.68 -16.78
CA SER A 24 4.75 -4.22 -15.74
C SER A 24 5.31 -2.83 -16.07
N ALA A 25 5.49 -2.02 -15.03
CA ALA A 25 6.04 -0.68 -15.10
C ALA A 25 7.24 -0.58 -14.13
N TYR A 26 8.38 -0.18 -14.65
CA TYR A 26 9.64 -0.11 -13.93
C TYR A 26 10.13 1.33 -13.85
N PHE A 27 10.42 1.78 -12.63
CA PHE A 27 10.94 3.10 -12.27
C PHE A 27 12.13 2.96 -11.30
N CYS A 28 12.78 1.80 -11.31
CA CYS A 28 13.83 1.44 -10.36
C CYS A 28 15.10 2.27 -10.53
N ASP A 29 15.94 2.30 -9.49
CA ASP A 29 17.27 2.90 -9.52
C ASP A 29 17.30 4.35 -10.02
N SER A 30 16.21 5.08 -9.75
CA SER A 30 16.00 6.45 -10.26
C SER A 30 16.20 7.49 -9.17
N THR A 31 16.59 8.70 -9.56
CA THR A 31 16.78 9.82 -8.63
C THR A 31 15.85 10.96 -8.97
N TYR A 32 15.05 11.39 -7.98
CA TYR A 32 14.10 12.49 -8.08
C TYR A 32 14.53 13.62 -7.14
N TYR A 33 14.94 14.77 -7.68
CA TYR A 33 15.40 15.90 -6.90
C TYR A 33 14.29 16.83 -6.43
N ASP A 34 13.13 16.80 -7.09
CA ASP A 34 11.95 17.60 -6.79
C ASP A 34 10.74 16.64 -6.66
N TRP A 35 9.56 17.16 -6.46
CA TRP A 35 8.32 16.40 -6.29
C TRP A 35 8.07 15.42 -7.42
N VAL A 36 7.62 14.21 -7.08
CA VAL A 36 7.20 13.22 -8.06
C VAL A 36 5.80 12.68 -7.75
N PHE A 37 5.01 12.52 -8.80
CA PHE A 37 3.62 12.11 -8.72
C PHE A 37 3.38 10.85 -9.53
N PHE A 38 2.96 9.75 -8.87
CA PHE A 38 2.54 8.49 -9.46
C PHE A 38 1.08 8.17 -9.13
N ASN A 39 0.36 9.14 -8.57
CA ASN A 39 -0.98 8.96 -8.02
C ASN A 39 -2.07 8.80 -9.09
N ASN A 40 -3.26 8.34 -8.68
CA ASN A 40 -4.43 8.12 -9.56
C ASN A 40 -4.16 7.20 -10.75
N SER A 41 -3.25 6.24 -10.60
CA SER A 41 -2.81 5.38 -11.70
C SER A 41 -3.29 3.94 -11.52
N THR A 42 -3.35 3.19 -12.63
CA THR A 42 -3.70 1.78 -12.63
C THR A 42 -2.55 0.96 -13.18
N TYR A 43 -2.05 0.04 -12.38
CA TYR A 43 -0.95 -0.86 -12.72
C TYR A 43 -1.50 -2.28 -12.86
N CYS A 44 -1.57 -2.78 -14.10
CA CYS A 44 -2.13 -4.11 -14.39
C CYS A 44 -1.11 -5.25 -14.22
N GLY A 45 0.17 -4.97 -14.32
CA GLY A 45 1.29 -5.88 -14.03
C GLY A 45 2.02 -5.47 -12.75
N GLU A 46 3.22 -5.98 -12.58
CA GLU A 46 4.15 -5.54 -11.53
C GLU A 46 4.44 -4.04 -11.63
N ALA A 47 4.61 -3.39 -10.51
CA ALA A 47 4.97 -1.99 -10.43
C ALA A 47 6.17 -1.83 -9.50
N GLN A 48 7.31 -1.38 -10.04
CA GLN A 48 8.58 -1.39 -9.32
C GLN A 48 9.22 -0.01 -9.27
N TRP A 49 9.61 0.41 -8.05
CA TRP A 49 10.32 1.66 -7.74
C TRP A 49 11.54 1.43 -6.86
N SER A 50 11.99 0.18 -6.74
CA SER A 50 13.08 -0.22 -5.84
C SER A 50 14.40 0.47 -6.17
N GLY A 51 15.27 0.64 -5.17
CA GLY A 51 16.59 1.25 -5.33
C GLY A 51 16.58 2.75 -5.62
N SER A 52 15.44 3.42 -5.48
CA SER A 52 15.28 4.80 -5.90
C SER A 52 15.52 5.80 -4.77
N THR A 53 15.95 7.01 -5.12
CA THR A 53 16.18 8.11 -4.18
C THR A 53 15.26 9.28 -4.50
N TYR A 54 14.49 9.68 -3.49
CA TYR A 54 13.56 10.81 -3.54
C TYR A 54 14.08 11.90 -2.59
N HIS A 55 14.54 13.02 -3.12
CA HIS A 55 15.06 14.13 -2.31
C HIS A 55 13.96 15.00 -1.73
N ASP A 56 12.81 15.08 -2.41
CA ASP A 56 11.61 15.77 -1.99
C ASP A 56 10.43 14.79 -1.92
N SER A 57 9.21 15.27 -1.79
CA SER A 57 8.04 14.44 -1.56
C SER A 57 7.63 13.60 -2.77
N ALA A 58 7.17 12.36 -2.50
CA ALA A 58 6.68 11.44 -3.51
C ALA A 58 5.22 11.02 -3.21
N ARG A 59 4.38 10.96 -4.23
CA ARG A 59 2.96 10.59 -4.09
C ARG A 59 2.58 9.42 -4.96
N PHE A 60 2.03 8.36 -4.31
CA PHE A 60 1.56 7.12 -4.91
C PHE A 60 0.08 6.87 -4.63
N ASN A 61 -0.63 7.87 -4.09
CA ASN A 61 -1.99 7.74 -3.55
C ASN A 61 -3.04 7.45 -4.63
N TRP A 62 -4.20 6.93 -4.21
CA TRP A 62 -5.40 6.73 -5.04
C TRP A 62 -5.20 5.79 -6.22
N SER A 63 -4.16 4.98 -6.18
CA SER A 63 -3.82 4.06 -7.27
C SER A 63 -4.42 2.67 -7.08
N VAL A 64 -4.43 1.89 -8.16
CA VAL A 64 -4.86 0.50 -8.16
C VAL A 64 -3.72 -0.36 -8.68
N TYR A 65 -3.24 -1.27 -7.86
CA TYR A 65 -2.14 -2.17 -8.15
C TYR A 65 -2.67 -3.60 -8.20
N TYR A 66 -2.66 -4.19 -9.37
CA TYR A 66 -3.14 -5.55 -9.57
C TYR A 66 -2.04 -6.61 -9.50
N GLY A 67 -0.80 -6.26 -9.70
CA GLY A 67 0.37 -7.10 -9.51
C GLY A 67 1.16 -6.67 -8.28
N GLU A 68 2.26 -7.34 -8.03
CA GLU A 68 3.22 -7.02 -6.98
C GLU A 68 3.68 -5.58 -7.06
N VAL A 69 3.84 -4.95 -5.91
CA VAL A 69 4.39 -3.59 -5.77
C VAL A 69 5.70 -3.68 -5.03
N SER A 70 6.75 -3.14 -5.62
CA SER A 70 8.09 -3.17 -5.08
C SER A 70 8.66 -1.76 -4.93
N CYS A 71 8.86 -1.33 -3.68
CA CYS A 71 9.42 -0.03 -3.31
C CYS A 71 10.58 -0.19 -2.30
N HIS A 72 11.18 -1.37 -2.22
CA HIS A 72 12.25 -1.69 -1.28
C HIS A 72 13.59 -1.03 -1.66
N ASP A 73 14.57 -1.05 -0.75
CA ASP A 73 15.91 -0.49 -0.94
C ASP A 73 15.93 0.98 -1.35
N SER A 74 14.92 1.75 -0.93
CA SER A 74 14.70 3.12 -1.38
C SER A 74 14.95 4.15 -0.27
N VAL A 75 15.27 5.38 -0.67
CA VAL A 75 15.46 6.50 0.27
C VAL A 75 14.46 7.59 -0.05
N TYR A 76 13.57 7.86 0.90
CA TYR A 76 12.59 8.94 0.86
C TYR A 76 13.06 10.09 1.74
N GLY A 77 13.62 11.15 1.13
CA GLY A 77 14.16 12.33 1.82
C GLY A 77 13.06 13.30 2.29
N GLY A 78 11.97 13.41 1.54
CA GLY A 78 10.75 14.13 1.91
C GLY A 78 9.61 13.20 2.33
N SER A 79 8.40 13.75 2.49
CA SER A 79 7.23 12.94 2.84
C SER A 79 6.80 12.04 1.68
N VAL A 80 6.36 10.83 1.98
CA VAL A 80 5.85 9.87 0.99
C VAL A 80 4.46 9.39 1.36
N PHE A 81 3.57 9.31 0.36
CA PHE A 81 2.18 8.93 0.57
C PHE A 81 1.75 7.82 -0.38
N PHE A 82 1.32 6.69 0.21
CA PHE A 82 0.74 5.51 -0.46
C PHE A 82 -0.76 5.35 -0.16
N ASP A 83 -1.40 6.44 0.27
CA ASP A 83 -2.75 6.45 0.83
C ASP A 83 -3.85 6.11 -0.17
N GLN A 84 -5.00 5.66 0.35
CA GLN A 84 -6.25 5.47 -0.41
C GLN A 84 -6.14 4.53 -1.61
N SER A 85 -5.14 3.65 -1.62
CA SER A 85 -4.80 2.77 -2.73
C SER A 85 -5.35 1.35 -2.52
N LEU A 86 -5.47 0.59 -3.62
CA LEU A 86 -5.90 -0.80 -3.61
C LEU A 86 -4.78 -1.69 -4.14
N TYR A 87 -4.31 -2.61 -3.31
CA TYR A 87 -3.24 -3.55 -3.61
C TYR A 87 -3.82 -4.97 -3.64
N TYR A 88 -3.73 -5.64 -4.78
CA TYR A 88 -4.30 -6.97 -4.99
C TYR A 88 -3.28 -8.10 -4.91
N ASP A 89 -2.00 -7.78 -4.73
CA ASP A 89 -0.90 -8.72 -4.58
C ASP A 89 0.05 -8.25 -3.46
N GLU A 90 1.20 -8.88 -3.29
CA GLU A 90 2.19 -8.53 -2.28
C GLU A 90 2.73 -7.12 -2.46
N VAL A 91 3.10 -6.49 -1.34
CA VAL A 91 3.68 -5.14 -1.31
C VAL A 91 4.97 -5.15 -0.50
N LEU A 92 6.04 -4.69 -1.13
CA LEU A 92 7.41 -4.78 -0.63
C LEU A 92 7.94 -3.36 -0.37
N PHE A 93 7.99 -2.98 0.90
CA PHE A 93 8.52 -1.70 1.40
C PHE A 93 9.79 -1.86 2.24
N TYR A 94 10.33 -3.06 2.32
CA TYR A 94 11.45 -3.41 3.20
C TYR A 94 12.76 -2.71 2.84
N SER A 95 13.75 -2.74 3.74
CA SER A 95 15.12 -2.20 3.55
C SER A 95 15.16 -0.74 3.09
N SER A 96 14.18 0.07 3.52
CA SER A 96 14.04 1.44 3.04
C SER A 96 14.22 2.47 4.18
N THR A 97 14.61 3.69 3.81
CA THR A 97 14.75 4.81 4.75
C THR A 97 13.73 5.89 4.44
N TYR A 98 12.90 6.21 5.43
CA TYR A 98 11.85 7.23 5.38
C TYR A 98 12.23 8.37 6.31
N ARG A 99 12.70 9.52 5.77
CA ARG A 99 13.15 10.67 6.55
C ARG A 99 12.04 11.66 6.86
N GLY A 100 11.04 11.77 6.01
CA GLY A 100 9.82 12.52 6.23
C GLY A 100 8.64 11.63 6.60
N GLU A 101 7.46 12.23 6.79
CA GLU A 101 6.22 11.53 7.07
C GLU A 101 5.94 10.43 6.04
N ALA A 102 5.55 9.24 6.50
CA ALA A 102 5.17 8.12 5.66
C ALA A 102 3.70 7.76 5.87
N GLY A 103 2.87 8.04 4.85
CA GLY A 103 1.42 7.79 4.86
C GLY A 103 1.06 6.50 4.13
N PHE A 104 0.31 5.61 4.81
CA PHE A 104 -0.27 4.38 4.27
C PHE A 104 -1.76 4.30 4.58
N ASP A 105 -2.40 5.46 4.76
CA ASP A 105 -3.75 5.58 5.28
C ASP A 105 -4.82 5.15 4.30
N GLY A 106 -5.86 4.58 4.84
CA GLY A 106 -7.05 4.29 4.07
C GLY A 106 -6.81 3.43 2.85
N SER A 107 -5.83 2.56 2.88
CA SER A 107 -5.52 1.63 1.80
C SER A 107 -6.07 0.24 2.09
N LEU A 108 -6.20 -0.58 1.05
CA LEU A 108 -6.59 -1.98 1.19
C LEU A 108 -5.51 -2.85 0.58
N TYR A 109 -4.96 -3.73 1.40
CA TYR A 109 -3.92 -4.68 1.04
C TYR A 109 -4.51 -6.10 1.08
N ARG A 110 -4.61 -6.75 -0.08
CA ARG A 110 -5.09 -8.13 -0.16
C ARG A 110 -3.99 -9.12 0.15
N GLY A 111 -2.79 -8.92 -0.40
CA GLY A 111 -1.60 -9.73 -0.14
C GLY A 111 -0.84 -9.25 1.09
N SER A 112 0.20 -9.97 1.44
CA SER A 112 1.09 -9.61 2.55
C SER A 112 1.85 -8.31 2.28
N VAL A 113 2.15 -7.56 3.34
CA VAL A 113 2.91 -6.31 3.29
C VAL A 113 4.16 -6.46 4.13
N PHE A 114 5.32 -6.31 3.50
CA PHE A 114 6.62 -6.41 4.14
C PHE A 114 7.23 -5.03 4.28
N VAL A 115 7.49 -4.63 5.51
CA VAL A 115 8.06 -3.32 5.87
C VAL A 115 9.34 -3.51 6.69
N ASN A 116 9.73 -4.74 6.95
CA ASN A 116 10.91 -5.12 7.75
C ASN A 116 12.20 -4.45 7.24
N ASP A 117 13.23 -4.42 8.09
CA ASP A 117 14.54 -3.81 7.78
C ASP A 117 14.47 -2.33 7.34
N SER A 118 13.42 -1.61 7.75
CA SER A 118 13.21 -0.21 7.34
C SER A 118 13.39 0.76 8.51
N VAL A 119 13.85 1.97 8.21
CA VAL A 119 14.02 3.03 9.20
C VAL A 119 13.06 4.18 8.90
N PHE A 120 12.19 4.47 9.86
CA PHE A 120 11.28 5.60 9.82
C PHE A 120 11.78 6.66 10.79
N GLU A 121 12.25 7.78 10.26
CA GLU A 121 12.81 8.88 11.03
C GLU A 121 11.75 9.90 11.48
N ASP A 122 10.55 9.87 10.87
CA ASP A 122 9.40 10.74 11.17
C ASP A 122 8.11 9.92 11.40
N GLU A 123 6.96 10.58 11.45
CA GLU A 123 5.66 9.94 11.71
C GLU A 123 5.25 8.95 10.63
N VAL A 124 4.65 7.84 11.08
CA VAL A 124 4.08 6.81 10.19
C VAL A 124 2.60 6.64 10.49
N SER A 125 1.77 6.72 9.48
CA SER A 125 0.33 6.54 9.62
C SER A 125 -0.22 5.41 8.74
N LEU A 126 -1.10 4.57 9.33
CA LEU A 126 -1.74 3.42 8.69
C LEU A 126 -3.25 3.38 9.00
N TYR A 127 -3.82 4.44 9.60
CA TYR A 127 -5.20 4.42 10.08
C TYR A 127 -6.23 4.26 8.95
N GLY A 128 -7.33 3.58 9.24
CA GLY A 128 -8.41 3.34 8.28
C GLY A 128 -8.01 2.43 7.11
N SER A 129 -6.90 1.71 7.23
CA SER A 129 -6.46 0.71 6.26
C SER A 129 -6.98 -0.68 6.61
N ILE A 130 -6.99 -1.57 5.64
CA ILE A 130 -7.33 -2.99 5.82
C ILE A 130 -6.20 -3.84 5.30
N PHE A 131 -5.64 -4.69 6.15
CA PHE A 131 -4.66 -5.71 5.81
C PHE A 131 -5.36 -7.07 5.83
N CYS A 132 -5.65 -7.63 4.65
CA CYS A 132 -6.35 -8.92 4.55
C CYS A 132 -5.44 -10.11 4.86
N ASP A 133 -4.14 -9.97 4.61
CA ASP A 133 -3.10 -10.90 4.97
C ASP A 133 -2.10 -10.26 5.95
N ALA A 134 -0.88 -10.79 6.08
CA ALA A 134 0.10 -10.37 7.07
C ALA A 134 0.64 -8.95 6.82
N LEU A 135 0.77 -8.17 7.89
CA LEU A 135 1.62 -6.99 7.97
C LEU A 135 2.87 -7.33 8.79
N ASN A 136 4.04 -7.17 8.21
CA ASN A 136 5.29 -7.64 8.78
C ASN A 136 6.32 -6.50 8.93
N PHE A 137 6.69 -6.19 10.18
CA PHE A 137 7.75 -5.25 10.53
C PHE A 137 9.04 -5.94 10.97
N GLY A 138 9.00 -7.22 11.32
CA GLY A 138 10.04 -7.86 12.11
C GLY A 138 10.88 -8.91 11.43
N THR A 139 10.41 -9.52 10.35
CA THR A 139 11.11 -10.62 9.68
C THR A 139 11.09 -10.49 8.17
N ASP A 140 12.06 -11.08 7.50
CA ASP A 140 12.06 -11.24 6.05
C ASP A 140 11.09 -12.36 5.60
N PHE A 141 11.11 -12.67 4.30
CA PHE A 141 10.28 -13.71 3.68
C PHE A 141 10.61 -15.13 4.16
N PHE A 142 11.81 -15.33 4.71
CA PHE A 142 12.28 -16.63 5.23
C PHE A 142 12.04 -16.77 6.72
N GLY A 143 11.53 -15.71 7.38
CA GLY A 143 11.29 -15.66 8.83
C GLY A 143 12.52 -15.25 9.64
N GLU A 144 13.61 -14.85 8.98
CA GLU A 144 14.79 -14.33 9.67
C GLU A 144 14.51 -12.93 10.25
N PRO A 145 15.05 -12.62 11.45
CA PRO A 145 14.77 -11.37 12.13
C PRO A 145 15.50 -10.18 11.48
N TYR A 146 14.74 -9.31 10.87
CA TYR A 146 15.16 -8.01 10.33
C TYR A 146 14.12 -6.95 10.72
N PRO A 147 14.06 -6.56 12.01
CA PRO A 147 13.04 -5.64 12.50
C PRO A 147 13.25 -4.21 12.00
N SER A 148 12.16 -3.54 11.71
CA SER A 148 12.15 -2.12 11.39
C SER A 148 12.32 -1.25 12.63
N ARG A 149 12.72 0.00 12.43
CA ARG A 149 12.90 1.01 13.46
C ARG A 149 11.99 2.21 13.22
N PHE A 150 11.22 2.57 14.23
CA PHE A 150 10.45 3.83 14.28
C PHE A 150 11.15 4.79 15.24
N ALA A 151 11.78 5.84 14.70
CA ALA A 151 12.72 6.67 15.48
C ALA A 151 12.06 7.82 16.24
N GLN A 152 10.89 8.31 15.81
CA GLN A 152 10.21 9.45 16.42
C GLN A 152 9.00 9.06 17.25
N SER A 153 8.16 8.17 16.74
CA SER A 153 6.93 7.69 17.40
C SER A 153 6.57 6.29 16.91
N ALA A 154 5.76 5.57 17.69
CA ALA A 154 5.17 4.33 17.20
C ALA A 154 4.23 4.63 16.02
N PRO A 155 4.10 3.69 15.05
CA PRO A 155 3.20 3.88 13.92
C PRO A 155 1.74 4.02 14.37
N CYS A 156 1.01 4.93 13.74
CA CYS A 156 -0.37 5.27 14.08
C CYS A 156 -1.36 4.39 13.30
N PHE A 157 -2.04 3.49 13.98
CA PHE A 157 -3.08 2.61 13.41
C PHE A 157 -4.51 3.12 13.61
N VAL A 158 -4.70 4.08 14.51
CA VAL A 158 -6.01 4.65 14.87
C VAL A 158 -5.92 6.16 14.90
N ALA A 159 -6.79 6.82 14.17
CA ALA A 159 -6.93 8.26 14.22
C ALA A 159 -8.27 8.63 14.84
N GLU A 160 -8.28 8.99 16.12
CA GLU A 160 -9.48 9.42 16.85
C GLU A 160 -10.14 10.64 16.19
N LYS A 161 -9.34 11.61 15.77
CA LYS A 161 -9.81 12.84 15.09
C LYS A 161 -10.58 12.54 13.80
N ASN A 162 -10.22 11.48 13.09
CA ASN A 162 -10.86 11.07 11.84
C ASN A 162 -11.83 9.89 12.04
N ALA A 163 -12.01 9.44 13.30
CA ALA A 163 -12.83 8.28 13.67
C ALA A 163 -12.57 7.05 12.80
N ARG A 164 -11.28 6.67 12.64
CA ARG A 164 -10.83 5.55 11.82
C ARG A 164 -9.89 4.63 12.59
N ALA A 165 -10.08 3.32 12.40
CA ALA A 165 -9.19 2.29 12.90
C ALA A 165 -8.76 1.36 11.75
N THR A 166 -7.59 0.76 11.89
CA THR A 166 -7.10 -0.27 10.97
C THR A 166 -7.72 -1.62 11.31
N LEU A 167 -8.06 -2.40 10.27
CA LEU A 167 -8.61 -3.74 10.40
C LEU A 167 -7.66 -4.78 9.80
N PHE A 168 -7.67 -5.98 10.39
CA PHE A 168 -6.81 -7.09 10.01
C PHE A 168 -7.63 -8.34 9.68
N GLY A 169 -7.29 -9.02 8.58
CA GLY A 169 -7.91 -10.28 8.16
C GLY A 169 -7.14 -11.50 8.68
N SER A 170 -5.86 -11.34 8.98
CA SER A 170 -4.96 -12.41 9.42
C SER A 170 -4.47 -12.18 10.84
N SER A 171 -4.18 -13.27 11.56
CA SER A 171 -3.44 -13.26 12.83
C SER A 171 -1.92 -13.41 12.65
N SER A 172 -1.45 -13.63 11.42
CA SER A 172 -0.04 -13.86 11.08
C SER A 172 0.78 -12.58 10.96
N ASN A 173 0.37 -11.51 11.68
CA ASN A 173 1.09 -10.25 11.67
C ASN A 173 2.34 -10.30 12.55
N ASN A 174 3.38 -9.55 12.17
CA ASN A 174 4.58 -9.39 12.97
C ASN A 174 4.85 -7.90 13.23
N PHE A 175 4.62 -7.46 14.46
CA PHE A 175 4.80 -6.08 14.92
C PHE A 175 6.09 -5.87 15.72
N VAL A 176 7.02 -6.82 15.65
CA VAL A 176 8.34 -6.70 16.31
C VAL A 176 9.14 -5.61 15.61
N VAL A 177 9.70 -4.72 16.41
CA VAL A 177 10.56 -3.61 15.96
C VAL A 177 11.87 -3.61 16.73
N GLU A 178 12.88 -2.89 16.28
CA GLU A 178 14.16 -2.76 16.97
C GLU A 178 14.00 -2.18 18.38
N ASP A 179 14.81 -2.70 19.33
CA ASP A 179 14.81 -2.24 20.75
C ASP A 179 15.12 -0.74 20.92
N CYS A 180 15.83 -0.14 19.95
CA CYS A 180 16.15 1.28 19.97
C CYS A 180 15.06 2.17 19.33
N GLY A 181 13.96 1.58 18.83
CA GLY A 181 12.83 2.28 18.25
C GLY A 181 11.62 2.34 19.18
N TYR A 182 10.57 3.02 18.72
CA TYR A 182 9.29 3.07 19.42
C TYR A 182 8.48 1.79 19.17
N PRO A 183 8.15 1.01 20.23
CA PRO A 183 7.44 -0.26 20.07
C PRO A 183 5.98 -0.05 19.68
N VAL A 184 5.41 -1.01 18.95
CA VAL A 184 3.97 -1.09 18.70
C VAL A 184 3.28 -1.62 19.95
N SER A 185 2.39 -0.82 20.54
CA SER A 185 1.57 -1.24 21.68
C SER A 185 0.45 -2.17 21.24
N LEU A 186 0.44 -3.41 21.73
CA LEU A 186 -0.52 -4.44 21.36
C LEU A 186 -1.63 -4.61 22.41
N GLY A 187 -2.84 -4.86 21.92
CA GLY A 187 -3.98 -5.29 22.72
C GLY A 187 -3.95 -6.79 23.04
N ALA A 188 -4.92 -7.25 23.83
CA ALA A 188 -5.06 -8.66 24.20
C ALA A 188 -5.34 -9.60 22.99
N ASN A 189 -5.77 -9.05 21.88
CA ASN A 189 -6.00 -9.75 20.62
C ASN A 189 -4.74 -9.89 19.74
N GLY A 190 -3.59 -9.38 20.20
CA GLY A 190 -2.33 -9.37 19.46
C GLY A 190 -2.22 -8.35 18.34
N LEU A 191 -3.23 -7.45 18.21
CA LEU A 191 -3.23 -6.35 17.25
C LEU A 191 -2.84 -5.02 17.93
N PRO A 192 -2.41 -4.00 17.17
CA PRO A 192 -2.20 -2.66 17.70
C PRO A 192 -3.45 -2.13 18.44
N LEU A 193 -3.23 -1.36 19.50
CA LEU A 193 -4.32 -0.85 20.35
C LEU A 193 -5.38 -0.11 19.52
N GLY A 194 -6.66 -0.44 19.78
CA GLY A 194 -7.81 0.14 19.06
C GLY A 194 -8.10 -0.50 17.70
N CYS A 195 -7.30 -1.46 17.27
CA CYS A 195 -7.52 -2.22 16.04
C CYS A 195 -8.33 -3.49 16.29
N GLY A 196 -8.95 -4.01 15.23
CA GLY A 196 -9.76 -5.21 15.26
C GLY A 196 -9.54 -6.12 14.07
N PHE A 197 -10.05 -7.35 14.18
CA PHE A 197 -10.15 -8.25 13.05
C PHE A 197 -11.38 -7.92 12.18
N LEU A 198 -11.29 -8.25 10.90
CA LEU A 198 -12.47 -8.28 10.03
C LEU A 198 -13.50 -9.25 10.59
N SER A 199 -14.79 -8.87 10.58
CA SER A 199 -15.87 -9.82 10.84
C SER A 199 -15.94 -10.85 9.70
N THR A 200 -16.60 -11.99 9.95
CA THR A 200 -16.84 -12.99 8.92
C THR A 200 -17.55 -12.40 7.69
N GLU A 201 -18.56 -11.56 7.91
CA GLU A 201 -19.31 -10.90 6.85
C GLU A 201 -18.44 -9.93 6.04
N GLN A 202 -17.54 -9.20 6.72
CA GLN A 202 -16.59 -8.30 6.06
C GLN A 202 -15.57 -9.08 5.21
N ALA A 203 -15.04 -10.19 5.74
CA ALA A 203 -14.11 -11.05 5.03
C ALA A 203 -14.79 -11.71 3.81
N ASP A 204 -16.02 -12.21 3.95
CA ASP A 204 -16.81 -12.81 2.86
C ASP A 204 -17.12 -11.79 1.76
N TYR A 205 -17.48 -10.56 2.14
CA TYR A 205 -17.69 -9.47 1.18
C TYR A 205 -16.42 -9.20 0.35
N LEU A 206 -15.26 -9.07 1.01
CA LEU A 206 -14.00 -8.84 0.32
C LEU A 206 -13.62 -10.01 -0.57
N ALA A 207 -13.79 -11.25 -0.10
CA ALA A 207 -13.52 -12.45 -0.91
C ALA A 207 -14.37 -12.49 -2.17
N ALA A 208 -15.66 -12.13 -2.08
CA ALA A 208 -16.54 -12.03 -3.25
C ALA A 208 -16.07 -10.94 -4.21
N LYS A 209 -15.72 -9.75 -3.71
CA LYS A 209 -15.23 -8.63 -4.55
C LYS A 209 -13.90 -8.94 -5.22
N PHE A 210 -12.97 -9.58 -4.53
CA PHE A 210 -11.70 -10.01 -5.13
C PHE A 210 -11.90 -11.03 -6.24
N ARG A 211 -12.88 -11.92 -6.12
CA ARG A 211 -13.25 -12.86 -7.18
C ARG A 211 -13.81 -12.12 -8.40
N GLU A 212 -14.74 -11.18 -8.22
CA GLU A 212 -15.28 -10.36 -9.31
C GLU A 212 -14.17 -9.60 -10.05
N VAL A 213 -13.20 -9.05 -9.33
CA VAL A 213 -12.03 -8.34 -9.90
C VAL A 213 -11.17 -9.32 -10.69
N TYR A 214 -10.85 -10.48 -10.13
CA TYR A 214 -10.04 -11.49 -10.80
C TYR A 214 -10.68 -11.96 -12.11
N GLU A 215 -11.98 -12.24 -12.12
CA GLU A 215 -12.74 -12.65 -13.30
C GLU A 215 -12.77 -11.55 -14.38
N ALA A 216 -12.99 -10.30 -13.98
CA ALA A 216 -12.99 -9.17 -14.91
C ALA A 216 -11.60 -8.95 -15.52
N ARG A 217 -10.52 -9.04 -14.73
CA ARG A 217 -9.14 -8.94 -15.22
C ARG A 217 -8.78 -10.07 -16.19
N THR A 218 -9.12 -11.29 -15.86
CA THR A 218 -8.88 -12.44 -16.73
C THR A 218 -9.62 -12.26 -18.07
N SER A 219 -10.89 -11.85 -18.02
CA SER A 219 -11.67 -11.56 -19.22
C SER A 219 -11.11 -10.40 -20.05
N LEU A 220 -10.55 -9.36 -19.38
CA LEU A 220 -9.91 -8.21 -20.05
C LEU A 220 -8.63 -8.63 -20.78
N ARG A 221 -7.81 -9.47 -20.13
CA ARG A 221 -6.57 -10.00 -20.72
C ARG A 221 -6.86 -10.84 -21.97
N ASP A 222 -7.87 -11.66 -21.91
CA ASP A 222 -8.18 -12.66 -22.95
C ASP A 222 -9.03 -12.06 -24.10
N SER A 223 -9.64 -10.89 -23.90
CA SER A 223 -10.47 -10.23 -24.91
C SER A 223 -9.66 -9.45 -25.94
N GLN A 224 -9.96 -9.65 -27.23
CA GLN A 224 -9.44 -8.86 -28.33
C GLN A 224 -10.50 -7.85 -28.87
N VAL A 225 -11.71 -7.89 -28.37
CA VAL A 225 -12.83 -7.03 -28.83
C VAL A 225 -12.73 -5.66 -28.12
N PRO A 226 -12.52 -4.54 -28.85
CA PRO A 226 -12.30 -3.23 -28.22
C PRO A 226 -13.44 -2.80 -27.29
N GLN A 227 -14.70 -2.94 -27.71
CA GLN A 227 -15.84 -2.56 -26.89
C GLN A 227 -15.90 -3.39 -25.59
N LYS A 228 -15.73 -4.71 -25.65
CA LYS A 228 -15.69 -5.57 -24.48
C LYS A 228 -14.55 -5.21 -23.53
N ARG A 229 -13.39 -4.82 -24.06
CA ARG A 229 -12.28 -4.33 -23.24
C ARG A 229 -12.64 -3.05 -22.50
N GLN A 230 -13.32 -2.13 -23.17
CA GLN A 230 -13.78 -0.88 -22.55
C GLN A 230 -14.80 -1.17 -21.44
N ASP A 231 -15.82 -1.98 -21.69
CA ASP A 231 -16.82 -2.37 -20.69
C ASP A 231 -16.19 -3.03 -19.45
N LEU A 232 -15.16 -3.86 -19.65
CA LEU A 232 -14.43 -4.52 -18.55
C LEU A 232 -13.56 -3.54 -17.75
N ARG A 233 -12.96 -2.52 -18.37
CA ARG A 233 -12.25 -1.46 -17.66
C ARG A 233 -13.20 -0.64 -16.79
N GLU A 234 -14.34 -0.25 -17.32
CA GLU A 234 -15.39 0.46 -16.58
C GLU A 234 -15.92 -0.37 -15.40
N LYS A 235 -16.10 -1.69 -15.60
CA LYS A 235 -16.45 -2.61 -14.52
C LYS A 235 -15.38 -2.65 -13.42
N LEU A 236 -14.10 -2.73 -13.77
CA LEU A 236 -12.99 -2.75 -12.82
C LEU A 236 -12.89 -1.44 -12.04
N GLU A 237 -13.09 -0.31 -12.69
CA GLU A 237 -13.14 1.00 -12.06
C GLU A 237 -14.30 1.10 -11.05
N SER A 238 -15.51 0.68 -11.44
CA SER A 238 -16.68 0.63 -10.57
C SER A 238 -16.45 -0.27 -9.35
N LEU A 239 -15.84 -1.45 -9.53
CA LEU A 239 -15.48 -2.34 -8.44
C LEU A 239 -14.49 -1.68 -7.47
N SER A 240 -13.49 -0.99 -7.99
CA SER A 240 -12.50 -0.27 -7.19
C SER A 240 -13.14 0.85 -6.36
N GLN A 241 -14.06 1.63 -6.97
CA GLN A 241 -14.82 2.67 -6.26
C GLN A 241 -15.70 2.08 -5.16
N ASN A 242 -16.40 0.98 -5.43
CA ASN A 242 -17.25 0.30 -4.45
C ASN A 242 -16.44 -0.24 -3.26
N ILE A 243 -15.28 -0.83 -3.51
CA ILE A 243 -14.38 -1.33 -2.45
C ILE A 243 -13.85 -0.17 -1.61
N ARG A 244 -13.46 0.95 -2.20
CA ARG A 244 -13.02 2.14 -1.46
C ARG A 244 -14.14 2.72 -0.58
N ALA A 245 -15.36 2.83 -1.11
CA ALA A 245 -16.51 3.31 -0.36
C ALA A 245 -16.82 2.39 0.84
N TRP A 246 -16.91 1.08 0.59
CA TRP A 246 -17.14 0.08 1.63
C TRP A 246 -16.05 0.09 2.71
N ARG A 247 -14.75 0.13 2.33
CA ARG A 247 -13.64 0.21 3.29
C ARG A 247 -13.81 1.41 4.23
N LYS A 248 -14.18 2.57 3.67
CA LYS A 248 -14.39 3.79 4.46
C LYS A 248 -15.47 3.62 5.53
N GLU A 249 -16.50 2.83 5.26
CA GLU A 249 -17.53 2.49 6.23
C GLU A 249 -17.03 1.42 7.22
N ALA A 250 -16.41 0.37 6.74
CA ALA A 250 -15.92 -0.75 7.54
C ALA A 250 -14.90 -0.33 8.60
N THR A 251 -14.04 0.65 8.31
CA THR A 251 -12.99 1.16 9.22
C THR A 251 -13.46 2.30 10.13
N ALA A 252 -14.73 2.72 10.07
CA ALA A 252 -15.27 3.77 10.93
C ALA A 252 -15.34 3.32 12.40
N LEU A 253 -14.87 4.17 13.32
CA LEU A 253 -15.01 3.94 14.74
C LEU A 253 -16.47 4.17 15.17
N PRO A 254 -17.03 3.35 16.10
CA PRO A 254 -18.36 3.56 16.63
C PRO A 254 -18.47 4.95 17.29
N GLY A 255 -19.46 5.75 16.88
CA GLY A 255 -19.74 7.08 17.46
C GLY A 255 -18.98 8.25 16.84
N GLY A 256 -18.19 8.04 15.80
CA GLY A 256 -17.62 9.11 14.98
C GLY A 256 -18.65 9.63 13.97
N ASN A 257 -19.42 10.65 14.35
CA ASN A 257 -20.22 11.50 13.46
C ASN A 257 -19.60 12.89 13.39
#